data_af51833330548f7e0efea55ebd438894
#
_entry.id   af51833330548f7e0efea55ebd438894
#
_cell.length_a   1.000
_cell.length_b   1.000
_cell.length_c   1.000
_cell.angle_alpha   90.00
_cell.angle_beta   90.00
_cell.angle_gamma   90.00
#
_symmetry.space_group_name_H-M   'P 1'
#
loop_
_entity.id
_entity.type
_entity.pdbx_description
1 polymer ?
#
loop_
_entity_poly.entity_id
_entity_poly.type
_entity_poly.pdbx_seq_one_letter_code
_entity_poly.pdbx_strand_id
1 'polypeptide(L)'
;MNKQSWLLNLSLLKTHPAFRAVFLARFISIVSLGLLGVAVPVQIQMMTHSTWQVGLSVTLTGGAMFVGLMVGGVLADRYERKKVILLARGTCGIGFIGLCLNALLPEPSLLAIYLLGLWDGFFASLGVTALLAATPALVGRENLMQAGAITMLTVRLGSVISPMIGGLLLATGGVAWNYGLAAAGTFITLLPLLSLPALPPPPQPREHPLKSLLAGFRFLLASPLVGGIALLGGLLTMASAVRVLYPALADNWQMSAAQIGFLYAAIPLGAAIGALTSGKLAHSARPGLLMLLSTLGSFLAIGLFGLMPMRFMLIRCSRTCLQYKTSRFMRWEPRRSVWITTAPCKCWNGLRRCFKH
;
A
#
# COMPACT_ATOMS: atom_id res chain seq x y z
N MET A 1 -0.86 -28.90 31.90
CA MET A 1 -0.13 -28.30 30.77
C MET A 1 -1.11 -28.12 29.64
N ASN A 2 -1.67 -26.89 29.50
CA ASN A 2 -2.61 -26.58 28.43
C ASN A 2 -1.84 -26.60 27.10
N LYS A 3 -2.28 -27.43 26.14
CA LYS A 3 -1.81 -27.35 24.74
C LYS A 3 -2.14 -25.96 24.24
N GLN A 4 -1.17 -25.06 24.25
CA GLN A 4 -1.27 -23.78 23.53
C GLN A 4 -1.52 -24.15 22.07
N SER A 5 -2.77 -23.98 21.64
CA SER A 5 -3.13 -24.17 20.23
C SER A 5 -2.35 -23.14 19.43
N TRP A 6 -1.48 -23.61 18.56
CA TRP A 6 -0.68 -22.81 17.62
C TRP A 6 -1.55 -22.01 16.64
N LEU A 7 -2.84 -22.33 16.60
CA LEU A 7 -3.83 -21.65 15.78
C LEU A 7 -4.39 -20.44 16.54
N LEU A 8 -4.42 -19.31 15.87
CA LEU A 8 -5.07 -18.10 16.37
C LEU A 8 -6.47 -18.44 16.83
N ASN A 9 -6.75 -18.20 18.11
CA ASN A 9 -8.07 -18.45 18.67
C ASN A 9 -9.06 -17.39 18.16
N LEU A 10 -9.88 -17.77 17.19
CA LEU A 10 -10.91 -16.91 16.59
C LEU A 10 -12.22 -16.88 17.41
N SER A 11 -12.24 -17.50 18.60
CA SER A 11 -13.43 -17.53 19.45
C SER A 11 -13.98 -16.15 19.76
N LEU A 12 -13.10 -15.13 19.86
CA LEU A 12 -13.48 -13.74 20.11
C LEU A 12 -14.47 -13.18 19.05
N LEU A 13 -14.37 -13.64 17.80
CA LEU A 13 -15.30 -13.24 16.74
C LEU A 13 -16.69 -13.88 16.91
N LYS A 14 -16.78 -15.01 17.64
CA LYS A 14 -18.05 -15.66 17.96
C LYS A 14 -18.70 -15.06 19.21
N THR A 15 -17.88 -14.75 20.22
CA THR A 15 -18.37 -14.27 21.53
C THR A 15 -18.70 -12.77 21.56
N HIS A 16 -18.04 -11.96 20.69
CA HIS A 16 -18.21 -10.49 20.68
C HIS A 16 -18.72 -10.01 19.32
N PRO A 17 -20.04 -9.93 19.10
CA PRO A 17 -20.63 -9.54 17.81
C PRO A 17 -20.21 -8.14 17.36
N ALA A 18 -20.07 -7.19 18.30
CA ALA A 18 -19.57 -5.84 17.98
C ALA A 18 -18.13 -5.86 17.48
N PHE A 19 -17.24 -6.68 18.05
CA PHE A 19 -15.88 -6.85 17.54
C PHE A 19 -15.86 -7.53 16.17
N ARG A 20 -16.74 -8.50 15.93
CA ARG A 20 -16.91 -9.12 14.60
C ARG A 20 -17.31 -8.10 13.54
N ALA A 21 -18.23 -7.19 13.86
CA ALA A 21 -18.64 -6.11 12.96
C ALA A 21 -17.44 -5.21 12.58
N VAL A 22 -16.64 -4.80 13.57
CA VAL A 22 -15.43 -4.02 13.38
C VAL A 22 -14.38 -4.78 12.55
N PHE A 23 -14.19 -6.07 12.83
CA PHE A 23 -13.27 -6.94 12.09
C PHE A 23 -13.65 -7.01 10.60
N LEU A 24 -14.92 -7.29 10.28
CA LEU A 24 -15.40 -7.36 8.90
C LEU A 24 -15.26 -6.02 8.19
N ALA A 25 -15.68 -4.94 8.85
CA ALA A 25 -15.56 -3.60 8.31
C ALA A 25 -14.09 -3.24 8.03
N ARG A 26 -13.17 -3.59 8.92
CA ARG A 26 -11.74 -3.36 8.78
C ARG A 26 -11.14 -4.17 7.65
N PHE A 27 -11.48 -5.45 7.53
CA PHE A 27 -11.00 -6.31 6.45
C PHE A 27 -11.41 -5.76 5.08
N ILE A 28 -12.71 -5.49 4.89
CA ILE A 28 -13.23 -4.92 3.65
C ILE A 28 -12.56 -3.56 3.36
N SER A 29 -12.38 -2.71 4.38
CA SER A 29 -11.71 -1.42 4.22
C SER A 29 -10.26 -1.56 3.75
N ILE A 30 -9.50 -2.50 4.30
CA ILE A 30 -8.11 -2.73 3.89
C ILE A 30 -8.07 -3.19 2.42
N VAL A 31 -9.00 -4.06 2.02
CA VAL A 31 -9.12 -4.48 0.63
C VAL A 31 -9.44 -3.28 -0.26
N SER A 32 -10.46 -2.48 0.08
CA SER A 32 -10.86 -1.30 -0.68
C SER A 32 -9.72 -0.28 -0.85
N LEU A 33 -9.03 0.06 0.25
CA LEU A 33 -7.88 0.97 0.21
C LEU A 33 -6.72 0.39 -0.60
N GLY A 34 -6.50 -0.93 -0.55
CA GLY A 34 -5.47 -1.58 -1.33
C GLY A 34 -5.75 -1.56 -2.84
N LEU A 35 -7.02 -1.60 -3.25
CA LEU A 35 -7.42 -1.41 -4.65
C LEU A 35 -7.00 -0.03 -5.15
N LEU A 36 -7.24 1.02 -4.35
CA LEU A 36 -6.81 2.39 -4.68
C LEU A 36 -5.29 2.51 -4.74
N GLY A 37 -4.59 1.82 -3.84
CA GLY A 37 -3.12 1.81 -3.79
C GLY A 37 -2.46 1.29 -5.06
N VAL A 38 -3.19 0.53 -5.89
CA VAL A 38 -2.75 0.10 -7.23
C VAL A 38 -3.32 1.01 -8.31
N ALA A 39 -4.63 1.30 -8.27
CA ALA A 39 -5.34 2.01 -9.33
C ALA A 39 -4.86 3.45 -9.50
N VAL A 40 -4.70 4.23 -8.41
CA VAL A 40 -4.33 5.65 -8.48
C VAL A 40 -2.94 5.85 -9.11
N PRO A 41 -1.86 5.19 -8.64
CA PRO A 41 -0.55 5.34 -9.26
C PRO A 41 -0.51 4.90 -10.73
N VAL A 42 -1.22 3.83 -11.07
CA VAL A 42 -1.28 3.33 -12.46
C VAL A 42 -2.04 4.32 -13.35
N GLN A 43 -3.18 4.85 -12.90
CA GLN A 43 -3.95 5.84 -13.67
C GLN A 43 -3.12 7.10 -13.94
N ILE A 44 -2.45 7.65 -12.93
CA ILE A 44 -1.60 8.85 -13.09
C ILE A 44 -0.47 8.56 -14.08
N GLN A 45 0.18 7.41 -13.98
CA GLN A 45 1.25 7.02 -14.91
C GLN A 45 0.74 6.89 -16.34
N MET A 46 -0.45 6.30 -16.55
CA MET A 46 -1.07 6.17 -17.87
C MET A 46 -1.44 7.54 -18.49
N MET A 47 -1.88 8.50 -17.65
CA MET A 47 -2.27 9.83 -18.11
C MET A 47 -1.07 10.74 -18.40
N THR A 48 0.01 10.61 -17.64
CA THR A 48 1.07 11.63 -17.60
C THR A 48 2.44 11.10 -18.03
N HIS A 49 2.63 9.79 -18.05
CA HIS A 49 3.92 9.12 -18.25
C HIS A 49 5.04 9.68 -17.34
N SER A 50 4.66 10.25 -16.19
CA SER A 50 5.56 10.94 -15.26
C SER A 50 5.53 10.34 -13.87
N THR A 51 6.63 9.67 -13.48
CA THR A 51 6.82 9.15 -12.12
C THR A 51 6.80 10.25 -11.06
N TRP A 52 7.19 11.48 -11.42
CA TRP A 52 7.11 12.64 -10.53
C TRP A 52 5.66 12.92 -10.10
N GLN A 53 4.71 12.88 -11.02
CA GLN A 53 3.29 13.10 -10.71
C GLN A 53 2.70 11.99 -9.85
N VAL A 54 3.13 10.74 -10.07
CA VAL A 54 2.80 9.63 -9.18
C VAL A 54 3.34 9.88 -7.78
N GLY A 55 4.61 10.30 -7.65
CA GLY A 55 5.22 10.65 -6.38
C GLY A 55 4.50 11.80 -5.66
N LEU A 56 4.09 12.84 -6.41
CA LEU A 56 3.34 13.96 -5.88
C LEU A 56 2.00 13.51 -5.29
N SER A 57 1.24 12.64 -5.96
CA SER A 57 -0.02 12.12 -5.44
C SER A 57 0.15 11.36 -4.12
N VAL A 58 1.18 10.52 -4.03
CA VAL A 58 1.50 9.77 -2.80
C VAL A 58 1.90 10.71 -1.67
N THR A 59 2.67 11.76 -1.97
CA THR A 59 3.09 12.78 -0.99
C THR A 59 1.89 13.59 -0.48
N LEU A 60 1.00 14.03 -1.37
CA LEU A 60 -0.21 14.75 -1.00
C LEU A 60 -1.13 13.90 -0.13
N THR A 61 -1.40 12.66 -0.54
CA THR A 61 -2.23 11.72 0.23
C THR A 61 -1.60 11.41 1.59
N GLY A 62 -0.28 11.19 1.65
CA GLY A 62 0.47 10.94 2.88
C GLY A 62 0.48 12.15 3.82
N GLY A 63 0.63 13.36 3.29
CA GLY A 63 0.54 14.61 4.06
C GLY A 63 -0.85 14.81 4.66
N ALA A 64 -1.90 14.59 3.85
CA ALA A 64 -3.29 14.63 4.33
C ALA A 64 -3.57 13.56 5.39
N MET A 65 -3.02 12.35 5.21
CA MET A 65 -3.11 11.28 6.19
C MET A 65 -2.46 11.67 7.52
N PHE A 66 -1.30 12.32 7.50
CA PHE A 66 -0.64 12.80 8.71
C PHE A 66 -1.52 13.80 9.48
N VAL A 67 -2.08 14.79 8.79
CA VAL A 67 -3.02 15.77 9.38
C VAL A 67 -4.27 15.06 9.91
N GLY A 68 -4.82 14.13 9.14
CA GLY A 68 -6.01 13.35 9.53
C GLY A 68 -5.79 12.46 10.75
N LEU A 69 -4.58 11.87 10.94
CA LEU A 69 -4.23 11.13 12.16
C LEU A 69 -4.25 12.03 13.39
N MET A 70 -3.72 13.27 13.27
CA MET A 70 -3.70 14.24 14.36
C MET A 70 -5.12 14.70 14.74
N VAL A 71 -5.89 15.12 13.74
CA VAL A 71 -7.27 15.56 13.93
C VAL A 71 -8.15 14.41 14.43
N GLY A 72 -7.92 13.20 13.90
CA GLY A 72 -8.65 11.99 14.27
C GLY A 72 -8.45 11.59 15.73
N GLY A 73 -7.24 11.74 16.25
CA GLY A 73 -6.98 11.54 17.69
C GLY A 73 -7.84 12.48 18.55
N VAL A 74 -7.80 13.77 18.23
CA VAL A 74 -8.59 14.80 18.94
C VAL A 74 -10.10 14.54 18.85
N LEU A 75 -10.59 14.17 17.66
CA LEU A 75 -12.01 13.89 17.47
C LEU A 75 -12.45 12.62 18.21
N ALA A 76 -11.62 11.57 18.22
CA ALA A 76 -11.91 10.32 18.94
C ALA A 76 -11.95 10.50 20.48
N ASP A 77 -11.25 11.52 21.00
CA ASP A 77 -11.23 11.86 22.43
C ASP A 77 -12.36 12.81 22.82
N ARG A 78 -12.91 13.58 21.86
CA ARG A 78 -13.95 14.59 22.14
C ARG A 78 -15.37 14.18 21.76
N TYR A 79 -15.50 13.35 20.75
CA TYR A 79 -16.79 12.97 20.18
C TYR A 79 -17.04 11.47 20.31
N GLU A 80 -18.29 11.08 20.14
CA GLU A 80 -18.68 9.68 20.08
C GLU A 80 -17.96 8.96 18.94
N ARG A 81 -17.13 7.99 19.28
CA ARG A 81 -16.25 7.28 18.35
C ARG A 81 -17.01 6.62 17.20
N LYS A 82 -18.20 6.08 17.46
CA LYS A 82 -19.06 5.50 16.42
C LYS A 82 -19.39 6.52 15.34
N LYS A 83 -19.80 7.75 15.72
CA LYS A 83 -20.12 8.81 14.76
C LYS A 83 -18.91 9.22 13.93
N VAL A 84 -17.74 9.34 14.56
CA VAL A 84 -16.48 9.67 13.87
C VAL A 84 -16.12 8.59 12.86
N ILE A 85 -16.25 7.30 13.22
CA ILE A 85 -15.99 6.17 12.31
C ILE A 85 -16.94 6.19 11.11
N LEU A 86 -18.25 6.37 11.36
CA LEU A 86 -19.26 6.39 10.30
C LEU A 86 -19.06 7.57 9.34
N LEU A 87 -18.80 8.77 9.88
CA LEU A 87 -18.48 9.95 9.08
C LEU A 87 -17.25 9.72 8.22
N ALA A 88 -16.16 9.26 8.83
CA ALA A 88 -14.91 9.00 8.10
C ALA A 88 -15.11 7.97 6.96
N ARG A 89 -15.85 6.90 7.20
CA ARG A 89 -16.11 5.88 6.18
C ARG A 89 -17.05 6.36 5.09
N GLY A 90 -18.13 7.06 5.45
CA GLY A 90 -19.07 7.63 4.48
C GLY A 90 -18.40 8.62 3.54
N THR A 91 -17.58 9.53 4.09
CA THR A 91 -16.85 10.53 3.31
C THR A 91 -15.77 9.90 2.41
N CYS A 92 -15.05 8.86 2.85
CA CYS A 92 -14.15 8.09 1.99
C CYS A 92 -14.93 7.44 0.82
N GLY A 93 -16.09 6.82 1.11
CA GLY A 93 -16.92 6.22 0.07
C GLY A 93 -17.35 7.22 -1.01
N ILE A 94 -17.72 8.44 -0.62
CA ILE A 94 -18.04 9.53 -1.55
C ILE A 94 -16.80 9.88 -2.40
N GLY A 95 -15.61 9.98 -1.80
CA GLY A 95 -14.36 10.21 -2.50
C GLY A 95 -14.07 9.14 -3.55
N PHE A 96 -14.34 7.86 -3.24
CA PHE A 96 -14.13 6.75 -4.17
C PHE A 96 -15.14 6.74 -5.34
N ILE A 97 -16.40 7.18 -5.09
CA ILE A 97 -17.35 7.44 -6.17
C ILE A 97 -16.81 8.56 -7.07
N GLY A 98 -16.30 9.64 -6.48
CA GLY A 98 -15.69 10.74 -7.23
C GLY A 98 -14.54 10.26 -8.13
N LEU A 99 -13.64 9.40 -7.62
CA LEU A 99 -12.56 8.79 -8.43
C LEU A 99 -13.11 7.89 -9.53
N CYS A 100 -14.16 7.11 -9.25
CA CYS A 100 -14.81 6.25 -10.24
C CYS A 100 -15.42 7.10 -11.36
N LEU A 101 -16.16 8.15 -11.03
CA LEU A 101 -16.76 9.06 -12.02
C LEU A 101 -15.68 9.77 -12.84
N ASN A 102 -14.62 10.25 -12.21
CA ASN A 102 -13.49 10.86 -12.91
C ASN A 102 -12.81 9.87 -13.89
N ALA A 103 -12.70 8.59 -13.51
CA ALA A 103 -12.09 7.57 -14.37
C ALA A 103 -13.00 7.18 -15.57
N LEU A 104 -14.30 7.44 -15.49
CA LEU A 104 -15.26 7.19 -16.57
C LEU A 104 -15.38 8.37 -17.54
N LEU A 105 -14.80 9.53 -17.23
CA LEU A 105 -14.80 10.67 -18.14
C LEU A 105 -13.94 10.37 -19.38
N PRO A 106 -14.30 10.91 -20.56
CA PRO A 106 -13.46 10.80 -21.77
C PRO A 106 -12.04 11.35 -21.55
N GLU A 107 -11.92 12.45 -20.79
CA GLU A 107 -10.67 13.05 -20.36
C GLU A 107 -10.65 13.13 -18.84
N PRO A 108 -10.05 12.15 -18.13
CA PRO A 108 -9.95 12.17 -16.68
C PRO A 108 -9.12 13.36 -16.20
N SER A 109 -9.57 14.05 -15.16
CA SER A 109 -8.85 15.19 -14.57
C SER A 109 -7.82 14.74 -13.55
N LEU A 110 -6.55 15.09 -13.77
CA LEU A 110 -5.45 14.84 -12.82
C LEU A 110 -5.64 15.61 -11.51
N LEU A 111 -6.14 16.86 -11.59
CA LEU A 111 -6.42 17.67 -10.40
C LEU A 111 -7.47 17.00 -9.51
N ALA A 112 -8.51 16.41 -10.11
CA ALA A 112 -9.52 15.67 -9.36
C ALA A 112 -8.90 14.49 -8.61
N ILE A 113 -7.96 13.75 -9.22
CA ILE A 113 -7.25 12.64 -8.55
C ILE A 113 -6.46 13.14 -7.34
N TYR A 114 -5.76 14.27 -7.45
CA TYR A 114 -5.00 14.85 -6.33
C TYR A 114 -5.92 15.32 -5.19
N LEU A 115 -7.00 16.03 -5.51
CA LEU A 115 -7.95 16.51 -4.50
C LEU A 115 -8.68 15.36 -3.79
N LEU A 116 -9.10 14.34 -4.55
CA LEU A 116 -9.73 13.16 -3.99
C LEU A 116 -8.74 12.28 -3.21
N GLY A 117 -7.46 12.26 -3.61
CA GLY A 117 -6.38 11.63 -2.84
C GLY A 117 -6.12 12.33 -1.50
N LEU A 118 -6.09 13.67 -1.48
CA LEU A 118 -6.04 14.46 -0.24
C LEU A 118 -7.24 14.15 0.66
N TRP A 119 -8.44 14.13 0.08
CA TRP A 119 -9.69 13.81 0.76
C TRP A 119 -9.63 12.42 1.40
N ASP A 120 -9.25 11.40 0.63
CA ASP A 120 -9.14 10.04 1.13
C ASP A 120 -8.07 9.91 2.22
N GLY A 121 -6.88 10.44 2.01
CA GLY A 121 -5.80 10.41 3.01
C GLY A 121 -6.25 10.99 4.35
N PHE A 122 -6.93 12.12 4.35
CA PHE A 122 -7.43 12.76 5.55
C PHE A 122 -8.52 11.91 6.25
N PHE A 123 -9.59 11.57 5.56
CA PHE A 123 -10.73 10.88 6.17
C PHE A 123 -10.44 9.42 6.50
N ALA A 124 -9.65 8.71 5.67
CA ALA A 124 -9.26 7.33 5.97
C ALA A 124 -8.47 7.23 7.28
N SER A 125 -7.51 8.14 7.49
CA SER A 125 -6.69 8.14 8.71
C SER A 125 -7.50 8.51 9.96
N LEU A 126 -8.46 9.42 9.82
CA LEU A 126 -9.40 9.79 10.86
C LEU A 126 -10.22 8.58 11.32
N GLY A 127 -10.70 7.75 10.37
CA GLY A 127 -11.40 6.49 10.68
C GLY A 127 -10.50 5.46 11.36
N VAL A 128 -9.23 5.37 10.99
CA VAL A 128 -8.27 4.44 11.61
C VAL A 128 -8.05 4.77 13.08
N THR A 129 -7.82 6.04 13.43
CA THR A 129 -7.60 6.47 14.81
C THR A 129 -8.82 6.23 15.68
N ALA A 130 -10.02 6.57 15.22
CA ALA A 130 -11.26 6.34 15.94
C ALA A 130 -11.52 4.84 16.17
N LEU A 131 -11.21 3.99 15.20
CA LEU A 131 -11.37 2.53 15.30
C LEU A 131 -10.37 1.91 16.28
N LEU A 132 -9.13 2.38 16.29
CA LEU A 132 -8.11 1.95 17.27
C LEU A 132 -8.53 2.34 18.69
N ALA A 133 -9.06 3.56 18.89
CA ALA A 133 -9.55 4.02 20.17
C ALA A 133 -10.80 3.26 20.67
N ALA A 134 -11.63 2.75 19.74
CA ALA A 134 -12.82 1.99 20.05
C ALA A 134 -12.54 0.54 20.50
N THR A 135 -11.46 -0.07 20.04
CA THR A 135 -11.17 -1.50 20.24
C THR A 135 -11.19 -1.93 21.73
N PRO A 136 -10.53 -1.22 22.67
CA PRO A 136 -10.56 -1.61 24.09
C PRO A 136 -11.94 -1.65 24.70
N ALA A 137 -12.83 -0.72 24.30
CA ALA A 137 -14.21 -0.67 24.79
C ALA A 137 -15.08 -1.83 24.27
N LEU A 138 -14.70 -2.43 23.12
CA LEU A 138 -15.47 -3.50 22.49
C LEU A 138 -15.10 -4.90 22.98
N VAL A 139 -13.86 -5.12 23.38
CA VAL A 139 -13.35 -6.46 23.72
C VAL A 139 -12.97 -6.64 25.19
N GLY A 140 -12.90 -5.54 25.97
CA GLY A 140 -12.36 -5.56 27.33
C GLY A 140 -10.83 -5.61 27.35
N ARG A 141 -10.25 -5.29 28.50
CA ARG A 141 -8.77 -5.24 28.66
C ARG A 141 -8.12 -6.61 28.56
N GLU A 142 -8.81 -7.64 29.04
CA GLU A 142 -8.35 -9.04 29.05
C GLU A 142 -8.18 -9.63 27.63
N ASN A 143 -8.96 -9.17 26.65
CA ASN A 143 -8.97 -9.69 25.30
C ASN A 143 -8.15 -8.84 24.30
N LEU A 144 -7.53 -7.75 24.76
CA LEU A 144 -6.80 -6.81 23.87
C LEU A 144 -5.67 -7.49 23.08
N MET A 145 -4.93 -8.40 23.72
CA MET A 145 -3.82 -9.10 23.03
C MET A 145 -4.37 -9.97 21.89
N GLN A 146 -5.45 -10.71 22.13
CA GLN A 146 -6.09 -11.55 21.13
C GLN A 146 -6.71 -10.71 20.01
N ALA A 147 -7.42 -9.63 20.34
CA ALA A 147 -7.96 -8.69 19.36
C ALA A 147 -6.87 -8.05 18.50
N GLY A 148 -5.74 -7.70 19.11
CA GLY A 148 -4.56 -7.19 18.43
C GLY A 148 -3.98 -8.20 17.42
N ALA A 149 -3.85 -9.46 17.82
CA ALA A 149 -3.36 -10.53 16.96
C ALA A 149 -4.29 -10.79 15.77
N ILE A 150 -5.60 -10.84 15.98
CA ILE A 150 -6.61 -10.98 14.92
C ILE A 150 -6.54 -9.78 13.96
N THR A 151 -6.44 -8.57 14.50
CA THR A 151 -6.31 -7.34 13.71
C THR A 151 -5.06 -7.35 12.85
N MET A 152 -3.91 -7.76 13.40
CA MET A 152 -2.65 -7.86 12.64
C MET A 152 -2.75 -8.88 11.50
N LEU A 153 -3.35 -10.05 11.75
CA LEU A 153 -3.59 -11.04 10.70
C LEU A 153 -4.44 -10.46 9.57
N THR A 154 -5.52 -9.75 9.94
CA THR A 154 -6.42 -9.07 8.99
C THR A 154 -5.65 -8.09 8.10
N VAL A 155 -4.82 -7.26 8.71
CA VAL A 155 -3.99 -6.28 7.98
C VAL A 155 -3.02 -6.98 7.03
N ARG A 156 -2.36 -8.05 7.49
CA ARG A 156 -1.39 -8.79 6.65
C ARG A 156 -2.06 -9.48 5.48
N LEU A 157 -3.15 -10.21 5.71
CA LEU A 157 -3.90 -10.88 4.64
C LEU A 157 -4.50 -9.87 3.66
N GLY A 158 -5.16 -8.83 4.16
CA GLY A 158 -5.74 -7.79 3.34
C GLY A 158 -4.70 -7.07 2.47
N SER A 159 -3.52 -6.74 3.02
CA SER A 159 -2.47 -6.07 2.28
C SER A 159 -1.81 -6.93 1.18
N VAL A 160 -1.87 -8.25 1.29
CA VAL A 160 -1.41 -9.18 0.22
C VAL A 160 -2.48 -9.35 -0.84
N ILE A 161 -3.72 -9.61 -0.41
CA ILE A 161 -4.83 -9.96 -1.31
C ILE A 161 -5.28 -8.74 -2.13
N SER A 162 -5.33 -7.55 -1.52
CA SER A 162 -5.89 -6.35 -2.17
C SER A 162 -5.16 -5.93 -3.45
N PRO A 163 -3.81 -5.88 -3.52
CA PRO A 163 -3.14 -5.53 -4.76
C PRO A 163 -3.29 -6.60 -5.85
N MET A 164 -3.42 -7.88 -5.47
CA MET A 164 -3.65 -8.96 -6.42
C MET A 164 -5.03 -8.81 -7.09
N ILE A 165 -6.07 -8.58 -6.28
CA ILE A 165 -7.41 -8.28 -6.79
C ILE A 165 -7.38 -6.99 -7.62
N GLY A 166 -6.69 -5.94 -7.14
CA GLY A 166 -6.56 -4.66 -7.84
C GLY A 166 -5.94 -4.81 -9.22
N GLY A 167 -4.86 -5.59 -9.34
CA GLY A 167 -4.22 -5.88 -10.63
C GLY A 167 -5.10 -6.70 -11.57
N LEU A 168 -5.86 -7.66 -11.04
CA LEU A 168 -6.79 -8.46 -11.82
C LEU A 168 -7.95 -7.61 -12.35
N LEU A 169 -8.56 -6.78 -11.51
CA LEU A 169 -9.62 -5.87 -11.91
C LEU A 169 -9.14 -4.84 -12.95
N LEU A 170 -7.91 -4.36 -12.78
CA LEU A 170 -7.28 -3.46 -13.75
C LEU A 170 -7.12 -4.14 -15.11
N ALA A 171 -6.79 -5.43 -15.15
CA ALA A 171 -6.65 -6.22 -16.38
C ALA A 171 -7.98 -6.47 -17.10
N THR A 172 -9.08 -6.59 -16.36
CA THR A 172 -10.40 -6.96 -16.92
C THR A 172 -11.32 -5.78 -17.19
N GLY A 173 -11.31 -4.78 -16.31
CA GLY A 173 -12.28 -3.67 -16.35
C GLY A 173 -11.66 -2.29 -16.19
N GLY A 174 -10.33 -2.19 -16.13
CA GLY A 174 -9.62 -0.92 -15.96
C GLY A 174 -9.72 -0.32 -14.55
N VAL A 175 -9.28 0.94 -14.42
CA VAL A 175 -9.19 1.63 -13.13
C VAL A 175 -10.57 1.93 -12.51
N ALA A 176 -11.59 2.14 -13.33
CA ALA A 176 -12.95 2.46 -12.87
C ALA A 176 -13.54 1.32 -12.01
N TRP A 177 -13.29 0.06 -12.38
CA TRP A 177 -13.73 -1.11 -11.61
C TRP A 177 -13.07 -1.17 -10.22
N ASN A 178 -11.79 -0.81 -10.12
CA ASN A 178 -11.11 -0.71 -8.83
C ASN A 178 -11.78 0.33 -7.92
N TYR A 179 -12.09 1.52 -8.45
CA TYR A 179 -12.73 2.58 -7.69
C TYR A 179 -14.18 2.24 -7.32
N GLY A 180 -14.93 1.67 -8.27
CA GLY A 180 -16.32 1.24 -8.05
C GLY A 180 -16.42 0.17 -6.96
N LEU A 181 -15.55 -0.86 -7.01
CA LEU A 181 -15.54 -1.91 -5.98
C LEU A 181 -15.04 -1.37 -4.64
N ALA A 182 -14.07 -0.46 -4.61
CA ALA A 182 -13.63 0.18 -3.39
C ALA A 182 -14.73 1.02 -2.76
N ALA A 183 -15.50 1.78 -3.55
CA ALA A 183 -16.66 2.53 -3.10
C ALA A 183 -17.73 1.60 -2.53
N ALA A 184 -18.14 0.59 -3.29
CA ALA A 184 -19.14 -0.40 -2.86
C ALA A 184 -18.71 -1.10 -1.57
N GLY A 185 -17.47 -1.60 -1.50
CA GLY A 185 -16.91 -2.22 -0.31
C GLY A 185 -16.94 -1.27 0.89
N THR A 186 -16.59 0.00 0.69
CA THR A 186 -16.59 1.00 1.77
C THR A 186 -18.00 1.26 2.29
N PHE A 187 -19.00 1.41 1.41
CA PHE A 187 -20.41 1.57 1.84
C PHE A 187 -20.96 0.32 2.52
N ILE A 188 -20.61 -0.87 2.04
CA ILE A 188 -20.99 -2.14 2.70
C ILE A 188 -20.44 -2.19 4.12
N THR A 189 -19.27 -1.60 4.42
CA THR A 189 -18.74 -1.56 5.79
C THR A 189 -19.58 -0.71 6.75
N LEU A 190 -20.37 0.23 6.23
CA LEU A 190 -21.25 1.03 7.10
C LEU A 190 -22.34 0.16 7.77
N LEU A 191 -22.85 -0.87 7.08
CA LEU A 191 -23.89 -1.75 7.62
C LEU A 191 -23.50 -2.37 8.97
N PRO A 192 -22.38 -3.11 9.09
CA PRO A 192 -21.97 -3.65 10.37
C PRO A 192 -21.54 -2.57 11.38
N LEU A 193 -21.05 -1.42 10.92
CA LEU A 193 -20.66 -0.32 11.80
C LEU A 193 -21.87 0.41 12.39
N LEU A 194 -23.00 0.46 11.70
CA LEU A 194 -24.25 1.01 12.24
C LEU A 194 -24.77 0.19 13.42
N SER A 195 -24.52 -1.12 13.48
CA SER A 195 -24.91 -1.99 14.58
C SER A 195 -24.05 -1.86 15.84
N LEU A 196 -22.97 -1.06 15.80
CA LEU A 196 -22.12 -0.83 16.97
C LEU A 196 -22.90 -0.12 18.08
N PRO A 197 -22.63 -0.48 19.35
CA PRO A 197 -23.15 0.28 20.48
C PRO A 197 -22.59 1.71 20.48
N ALA A 198 -23.24 2.59 21.25
CA ALA A 198 -22.69 3.92 21.49
C ALA A 198 -21.33 3.81 22.19
N LEU A 199 -20.33 4.51 21.67
CA LEU A 199 -18.96 4.50 22.18
C LEU A 199 -18.58 5.92 22.65
N PRO A 200 -19.01 6.31 23.88
CA PRO A 200 -18.72 7.63 24.39
C PRO A 200 -17.23 7.87 24.55
N PRO A 201 -16.77 9.12 24.46
CA PRO A 201 -15.39 9.47 24.71
C PRO A 201 -15.02 9.15 26.16
N PRO A 202 -13.74 8.82 26.46
CA PRO A 202 -13.29 8.56 27.81
C PRO A 202 -13.44 9.83 28.68
N PRO A 203 -13.77 9.69 29.96
CA PRO A 203 -13.79 10.80 30.90
C PRO A 203 -12.36 11.18 31.26
N GLN A 204 -11.71 12.01 30.44
CA GLN A 204 -10.36 12.53 30.70
C GLN A 204 -10.35 14.05 30.72
N PRO A 205 -9.42 14.69 31.50
CA PRO A 205 -9.18 16.12 31.41
C PRO A 205 -8.83 16.50 29.96
N ARG A 206 -9.53 17.47 29.42
CA ARG A 206 -9.35 17.94 28.05
C ARG A 206 -8.07 18.78 27.95
N GLU A 207 -6.93 18.13 27.76
CA GLU A 207 -5.70 18.85 27.42
C GLU A 207 -5.79 19.46 26.01
N HIS A 208 -5.04 20.56 25.82
CA HIS A 208 -4.99 21.19 24.51
C HIS A 208 -4.26 20.26 23.51
N PRO A 209 -4.85 19.95 22.34
CA PRO A 209 -4.33 18.93 21.42
C PRO A 209 -2.90 19.18 20.99
N LEU A 210 -2.53 20.44 20.72
CA LEU A 210 -1.16 20.81 20.35
C LEU A 210 -0.15 20.57 21.48
N LYS A 211 -0.59 20.74 22.76
CA LYS A 211 0.28 20.50 23.92
C LYS A 211 0.59 19.01 24.06
N SER A 212 -0.44 18.15 23.93
CA SER A 212 -0.26 16.71 23.98
C SER A 212 0.61 16.19 22.83
N LEU A 213 0.47 16.76 21.64
CA LEU A 213 1.27 16.44 20.49
C LEU A 213 2.73 16.85 20.68
N LEU A 214 2.99 18.07 21.15
CA LEU A 214 4.33 18.56 21.42
C LEU A 214 5.00 17.75 22.54
N ALA A 215 4.24 17.37 23.57
CA ALA A 215 4.72 16.49 24.62
C ALA A 215 5.12 15.10 24.09
N GLY A 216 4.33 14.51 23.18
CA GLY A 216 4.67 13.27 22.47
C GLY A 216 5.94 13.37 21.64
N PHE A 217 6.10 14.46 20.87
CA PHE A 217 7.34 14.73 20.12
C PHE A 217 8.56 14.91 21.04
N ARG A 218 8.39 15.67 22.12
CA ARG A 218 9.45 15.86 23.12
C ARG A 218 9.86 14.55 23.78
N PHE A 219 8.89 13.68 24.10
CA PHE A 219 9.14 12.35 24.64
C PHE A 219 9.93 11.48 23.65
N LEU A 220 9.56 11.51 22.37
CA LEU A 220 10.23 10.76 21.30
C LEU A 220 11.71 11.18 21.17
N LEU A 221 11.98 12.49 21.24
CA LEU A 221 13.34 13.04 21.15
C LEU A 221 14.15 12.84 22.45
N ALA A 222 13.48 12.85 23.60
CA ALA A 222 14.11 12.68 24.90
C ALA A 222 14.46 11.20 25.22
N SER A 223 13.82 10.25 24.55
CA SER A 223 14.03 8.81 24.79
C SER A 223 14.82 8.17 23.65
N PRO A 224 16.14 7.99 23.75
CA PRO A 224 16.98 7.52 22.64
C PRO A 224 16.56 6.15 22.12
N LEU A 225 16.06 5.25 22.98
CA LEU A 225 15.55 3.94 22.57
C LEU A 225 14.27 4.06 21.71
N VAL A 226 13.31 4.85 22.19
CA VAL A 226 12.02 5.05 21.49
C VAL A 226 12.24 5.84 20.19
N GLY A 227 13.05 6.90 20.25
CA GLY A 227 13.46 7.69 19.09
C GLY A 227 14.21 6.87 18.05
N GLY A 228 15.12 5.98 18.48
CA GLY A 228 15.84 5.07 17.59
C GLY A 228 14.92 4.08 16.87
N ILE A 229 13.97 3.47 17.59
CA ILE A 229 12.97 2.57 17.00
C ILE A 229 12.07 3.32 16.00
N ALA A 230 11.63 4.53 16.35
CA ALA A 230 10.82 5.36 15.48
C ALA A 230 11.59 5.78 14.21
N LEU A 231 12.87 6.13 14.33
CA LEU A 231 13.74 6.47 13.21
C LEU A 231 13.90 5.27 12.25
N LEU A 232 14.21 4.08 12.79
CA LEU A 232 14.31 2.85 11.99
C LEU A 232 12.99 2.52 11.27
N GLY A 233 11.85 2.66 11.96
CA GLY A 233 10.52 2.50 11.36
C GLY A 233 10.25 3.51 10.25
N GLY A 234 10.64 4.78 10.44
CA GLY A 234 10.58 5.84 9.44
C GLY A 234 11.42 5.53 8.21
N LEU A 235 12.66 5.11 8.39
CA LEU A 235 13.57 4.71 7.30
C LEU A 235 13.00 3.53 6.50
N LEU A 236 12.47 2.49 7.16
CA LEU A 236 11.81 1.36 6.49
C LEU A 236 10.57 1.80 5.70
N THR A 237 9.81 2.76 6.23
CA THR A 237 8.65 3.32 5.53
C THR A 237 9.09 4.11 4.30
N MET A 238 10.15 4.92 4.40
CA MET A 238 10.75 5.61 3.25
C MET A 238 11.26 4.62 2.20
N ALA A 239 11.92 3.54 2.61
CA ALA A 239 12.37 2.49 1.71
C ALA A 239 11.20 1.83 0.95
N SER A 240 10.03 1.70 1.58
CA SER A 240 8.82 1.17 0.93
C SER A 240 8.21 2.12 -0.11
N ALA A 241 8.66 3.38 -0.19
CA ALA A 241 8.24 4.35 -1.22
C ALA A 241 8.68 3.95 -2.64
N VAL A 242 9.56 2.95 -2.78
CA VAL A 242 9.89 2.33 -4.08
C VAL A 242 8.66 1.91 -4.89
N ARG A 243 7.52 1.68 -4.23
CA ARG A 243 6.23 1.40 -4.91
C ARG A 243 5.77 2.49 -5.87
N VAL A 244 6.21 3.73 -5.68
CA VAL A 244 5.95 4.85 -6.60
C VAL A 244 6.53 4.59 -8.00
N LEU A 245 7.63 3.82 -8.07
CA LEU A 245 8.30 3.47 -9.32
C LEU A 245 7.64 2.29 -10.06
N TYR A 246 6.78 1.52 -9.41
CA TYR A 246 6.20 0.30 -9.98
C TYR A 246 5.42 0.53 -11.28
N PRO A 247 4.58 1.57 -11.43
CA PRO A 247 3.92 1.83 -12.72
C PRO A 247 4.91 2.14 -13.84
N ALA A 248 5.94 2.96 -13.59
CA ALA A 248 6.97 3.27 -14.57
C ALA A 248 7.82 2.05 -14.95
N LEU A 249 8.14 1.18 -13.98
CA LEU A 249 8.81 -0.10 -14.23
C LEU A 249 7.94 -1.04 -15.06
N ALA A 250 6.63 -1.05 -14.79
CA ALA A 250 5.67 -1.86 -15.54
C ALA A 250 5.61 -1.42 -17.01
N ASP A 251 5.59 -0.11 -17.28
CA ASP A 251 5.63 0.43 -18.63
C ASP A 251 6.94 0.03 -19.35
N ASN A 252 8.08 0.21 -18.70
CA ASN A 252 9.38 -0.15 -19.26
C ASN A 252 9.52 -1.66 -19.53
N TRP A 253 8.93 -2.50 -18.69
CA TRP A 253 8.98 -3.96 -18.81
C TRP A 253 7.80 -4.53 -19.61
N GLN A 254 6.88 -3.69 -20.08
CA GLN A 254 5.65 -4.08 -20.78
C GLN A 254 4.88 -5.17 -20.01
N MET A 255 4.75 -4.96 -18.69
CA MET A 255 4.04 -5.88 -17.81
C MET A 255 2.53 -5.78 -18.02
N SER A 256 1.85 -6.92 -17.91
CA SER A 256 0.39 -6.93 -17.88
C SER A 256 -0.12 -6.32 -16.57
N ALA A 257 -1.37 -5.82 -16.56
CA ALA A 257 -1.99 -5.25 -15.37
C ALA A 257 -2.06 -6.24 -14.19
N ALA A 258 -2.26 -7.53 -14.47
CA ALA A 258 -2.20 -8.58 -13.44
C ALA A 258 -0.80 -8.69 -12.81
N GLN A 259 0.28 -8.62 -13.62
CA GLN A 259 1.65 -8.65 -13.13
C GLN A 259 1.98 -7.43 -12.25
N ILE A 260 1.41 -6.26 -12.54
CA ILE A 260 1.51 -5.07 -11.68
C ILE A 260 0.93 -5.38 -10.29
N GLY A 261 -0.24 -6.01 -10.21
CA GLY A 261 -0.84 -6.43 -8.94
C GLY A 261 0.06 -7.35 -8.12
N PHE A 262 0.71 -8.34 -8.76
CA PHE A 262 1.68 -9.20 -8.10
C PHE A 262 2.92 -8.43 -7.60
N LEU A 263 3.40 -7.45 -8.37
CA LEU A 263 4.52 -6.61 -7.97
C LEU A 263 4.18 -5.80 -6.70
N TYR A 264 2.97 -5.23 -6.64
CA TYR A 264 2.50 -4.53 -5.44
C TYR A 264 2.28 -5.47 -4.24
N ALA A 265 1.93 -6.74 -4.47
CA ALA A 265 1.76 -7.74 -3.41
C ALA A 265 3.09 -8.28 -2.85
N ALA A 266 4.21 -8.12 -3.57
CA ALA A 266 5.51 -8.70 -3.19
C ALA A 266 6.00 -8.22 -1.81
N ILE A 267 5.93 -6.91 -1.53
CA ILE A 267 6.35 -6.34 -0.23
C ILE A 267 5.46 -6.84 0.92
N PRO A 268 4.11 -6.76 0.84
CA PRO A 268 3.24 -7.34 1.86
C PRO A 268 3.44 -8.84 2.08
N LEU A 269 3.67 -9.59 0.99
CA LEU A 269 3.93 -11.03 1.07
C LEU A 269 5.23 -11.32 1.84
N GLY A 270 6.32 -10.60 1.52
CA GLY A 270 7.56 -10.67 2.27
C GLY A 270 7.37 -10.32 3.75
N ALA A 271 6.58 -9.29 4.05
CA ALA A 271 6.25 -8.90 5.42
C ALA A 271 5.41 -9.97 6.16
N ALA A 272 4.52 -10.68 5.46
CA ALA A 272 3.76 -11.79 6.02
C ALA A 272 4.66 -13.00 6.34
N ILE A 273 5.55 -13.37 5.44
CA ILE A 273 6.55 -14.42 5.65
C ILE A 273 7.48 -14.05 6.82
N GLY A 274 7.97 -12.80 6.87
CA GLY A 274 8.78 -12.30 7.97
C GLY A 274 8.06 -12.37 9.31
N ALA A 275 6.76 -12.04 9.35
CA ALA A 275 5.95 -12.15 10.55
C ALA A 275 5.80 -13.60 11.04
N LEU A 276 5.65 -14.57 10.12
CA LEU A 276 5.57 -15.99 10.47
C LEU A 276 6.90 -16.54 11.04
N THR A 277 8.03 -16.05 10.53
CA THR A 277 9.36 -16.47 10.98
C THR A 277 9.83 -15.74 12.24
N SER A 278 9.29 -14.55 12.51
CA SER A 278 9.70 -13.70 13.66
C SER A 278 9.40 -14.34 15.02
N GLY A 279 8.42 -15.25 15.12
CA GLY A 279 8.10 -15.96 16.36
C GLY A 279 9.30 -16.74 16.93
N LYS A 280 10.14 -17.32 16.08
CA LYS A 280 11.37 -18.00 16.49
C LYS A 280 12.47 -17.04 16.96
N LEU A 281 12.44 -15.80 16.47
CA LEU A 281 13.40 -14.76 16.77
C LEU A 281 13.01 -13.91 17.99
N ALA A 282 11.76 -14.02 18.45
CA ALA A 282 11.24 -13.26 19.60
C ALA A 282 12.00 -13.51 20.91
N HIS A 283 12.64 -14.68 21.04
CA HIS A 283 13.44 -15.08 22.20
C HIS A 283 14.95 -14.78 22.05
N SER A 284 15.32 -13.98 21.05
CA SER A 284 16.72 -13.60 20.83
C SER A 284 17.26 -12.72 21.97
N ALA A 285 18.48 -13.00 22.39
CA ALA A 285 19.16 -12.21 23.41
C ALA A 285 19.49 -10.75 22.98
N ARG A 286 19.43 -10.47 21.66
CA ARG A 286 19.80 -9.15 21.11
C ARG A 286 18.76 -8.66 20.08
N PRO A 287 17.55 -8.25 20.52
CA PRO A 287 16.48 -7.85 19.60
C PRO A 287 16.83 -6.61 18.77
N GLY A 288 17.59 -5.65 19.34
CA GLY A 288 18.04 -4.44 18.63
C GLY A 288 18.96 -4.75 17.45
N LEU A 289 19.88 -5.72 17.59
CA LEU A 289 20.74 -6.16 16.49
C LEU A 289 19.93 -6.79 15.36
N LEU A 290 18.91 -7.60 15.68
CA LEU A 290 18.02 -8.18 14.67
C LEU A 290 17.23 -7.11 13.92
N MET A 291 16.77 -6.06 14.59
CA MET A 291 16.12 -4.93 13.94
C MET A 291 17.06 -4.21 12.97
N LEU A 292 18.30 -3.96 13.36
CA LEU A 292 19.31 -3.33 12.50
C LEU A 292 19.64 -4.20 11.29
N LEU A 293 19.85 -5.50 11.47
CA LEU A 293 20.16 -6.43 10.39
C LEU A 293 18.97 -6.57 9.42
N SER A 294 17.74 -6.61 9.92
CA SER A 294 16.54 -6.67 9.05
C SER A 294 16.37 -5.38 8.25
N THR A 295 16.66 -4.23 8.85
CA THR A 295 16.64 -2.92 8.16
C THR A 295 17.70 -2.87 7.07
N LEU A 296 18.95 -3.25 7.39
CA LEU A 296 20.03 -3.33 6.40
C LEU A 296 19.70 -4.28 5.26
N GLY A 297 19.19 -5.47 5.57
CA GLY A 297 18.75 -6.45 4.57
C GLY A 297 17.66 -5.90 3.65
N SER A 298 16.73 -5.10 4.18
CA SER A 298 15.69 -4.44 3.38
C SER A 298 16.26 -3.41 2.43
N PHE A 299 17.21 -2.58 2.87
CA PHE A 299 17.89 -1.61 2.00
C PHE A 299 18.73 -2.30 0.92
N LEU A 300 19.45 -3.37 1.26
CA LEU A 300 20.20 -4.15 0.29
C LEU A 300 19.28 -4.80 -0.75
N ALA A 301 18.15 -5.36 -0.34
CA ALA A 301 17.16 -5.94 -1.25
C ALA A 301 16.59 -4.90 -2.24
N ILE A 302 16.29 -3.68 -1.75
CA ILE A 302 15.82 -2.58 -2.59
C ILE A 302 16.92 -2.10 -3.54
N GLY A 303 18.18 -2.00 -3.07
CA GLY A 303 19.33 -1.67 -3.91
C GLY A 303 19.53 -2.70 -5.03
N LEU A 304 19.46 -4.00 -4.70
CA LEU A 304 19.53 -5.07 -5.69
C LEU A 304 18.36 -5.03 -6.68
N PHE A 305 17.14 -4.73 -6.20
CA PHE A 305 15.98 -4.53 -7.07
C PHE A 305 16.21 -3.37 -8.05
N GLY A 306 16.80 -2.26 -7.60
CA GLY A 306 17.16 -1.13 -8.46
C GLY A 306 18.20 -1.45 -9.53
N LEU A 307 19.10 -2.40 -9.27
CA LEU A 307 20.11 -2.87 -10.23
C LEU A 307 19.55 -3.90 -11.25
N MET A 308 18.42 -4.53 -10.95
CA MET A 308 17.80 -5.53 -11.84
C MET A 308 17.35 -4.98 -13.20
N PRO A 309 16.78 -3.77 -13.33
CA PRO A 309 16.39 -3.21 -14.62
C PRO A 309 17.52 -3.13 -15.62
N MET A 310 18.73 -2.77 -15.19
CA MET A 310 19.89 -2.69 -16.08
C MET A 310 20.25 -4.04 -16.69
N ARG A 311 20.20 -5.12 -15.93
CA ARG A 311 20.51 -6.46 -16.45
C ARG A 311 19.42 -6.99 -17.38
N PHE A 312 18.14 -6.74 -17.07
CA PHE A 312 17.03 -7.12 -17.95
C PHE A 312 17.02 -6.35 -19.25
N MET A 313 17.38 -5.05 -19.24
CA MET A 313 17.52 -4.24 -20.46
C MET A 313 18.67 -4.76 -21.34
N LEU A 314 19.79 -5.16 -20.74
CA LEU A 314 20.93 -5.75 -21.47
C LEU A 314 20.58 -7.13 -22.04
N ILE A 315 19.86 -7.97 -21.32
CA ILE A 315 19.43 -9.30 -21.79
C ILE A 315 18.37 -9.16 -22.89
N ARG A 316 17.44 -8.21 -22.79
CA ARG A 316 16.44 -7.95 -23.83
C ARG A 316 17.08 -7.35 -25.08
N CYS A 317 17.98 -6.39 -24.93
CA CYS A 317 18.74 -5.83 -26.04
C CYS A 317 19.57 -6.92 -26.75
N SER A 318 20.20 -7.82 -26.01
CA SER A 318 20.92 -8.98 -26.53
C SER A 318 20.00 -9.97 -27.27
N ARG A 319 18.82 -10.30 -26.70
CA ARG A 319 17.84 -11.20 -27.35
C ARG A 319 17.21 -10.58 -28.60
N THR A 320 16.87 -9.30 -28.57
CA THR A 320 16.32 -8.59 -29.74
C THR A 320 17.38 -8.47 -30.85
N CYS A 321 18.64 -8.24 -30.47
CA CYS A 321 19.75 -8.24 -31.41
C CYS A 321 20.01 -9.63 -32.00
N LEU A 322 19.87 -10.70 -31.22
CA LEU A 322 20.02 -12.07 -31.67
C LEU A 322 18.88 -12.52 -32.61
N GLN A 323 17.63 -12.20 -32.25
CA GLN A 323 16.45 -12.48 -33.09
C GLN A 323 16.49 -11.69 -34.41
N TYR A 324 16.94 -10.43 -34.36
CA TYR A 324 17.10 -9.63 -35.56
C TYR A 324 18.21 -10.18 -36.47
N LYS A 325 19.25 -10.73 -35.87
CA LYS A 325 20.36 -11.36 -36.61
C LYS A 325 19.93 -12.68 -37.27
N THR A 326 19.08 -13.48 -36.59
CA THR A 326 18.57 -14.76 -37.14
C THR A 326 17.46 -14.58 -38.16
N SER A 327 16.60 -13.55 -38.03
CA SER A 327 15.49 -13.31 -38.97
C SER A 327 15.88 -12.60 -40.26
N ARG A 328 17.05 -11.94 -40.31
CA ARG A 328 17.56 -11.26 -41.54
C ARG A 328 18.72 -11.95 -42.23
N PHE A 329 19.25 -13.04 -41.66
CA PHE A 329 20.41 -13.69 -42.27
C PHE A 329 20.06 -14.62 -43.44
N MET A 330 18.77 -14.81 -43.78
CA MET A 330 18.31 -15.63 -44.91
C MET A 330 17.16 -14.97 -45.65
N ARG A 331 17.41 -13.96 -46.45
CA ARG A 331 16.55 -13.63 -47.57
C ARG A 331 17.23 -14.04 -48.84
N TRP A 332 16.83 -15.16 -49.42
CA TRP A 332 17.20 -15.60 -50.76
C TRP A 332 16.51 -14.71 -51.79
N GLU A 333 17.24 -14.08 -52.66
CA GLU A 333 16.72 -13.32 -53.79
C GLU A 333 16.89 -14.11 -55.09
N PRO A 334 15.84 -14.66 -55.66
CA PRO A 334 15.93 -15.61 -56.78
C PRO A 334 16.45 -15.01 -58.08
N ARG A 335 16.54 -13.66 -58.20
CA ARG A 335 16.94 -13.00 -59.43
C ARG A 335 18.47 -12.81 -59.60
N ARG A 336 19.28 -13.05 -58.57
CA ARG A 336 20.75 -12.79 -58.65
C ARG A 336 21.63 -13.88 -58.07
N SER A 337 21.09 -15.00 -57.59
CA SER A 337 21.85 -16.09 -56.98
C SER A 337 22.88 -15.67 -55.93
N VAL A 338 22.69 -14.55 -55.21
CA VAL A 338 23.64 -13.98 -54.26
C VAL A 338 22.95 -13.64 -52.95
N TRP A 339 23.59 -13.95 -51.83
CA TRP A 339 23.17 -13.56 -50.47
C TRP A 339 23.65 -12.14 -50.21
N ILE A 340 22.74 -11.18 -50.00
CA ILE A 340 23.09 -9.79 -49.74
C ILE A 340 22.93 -9.54 -48.23
N THR A 341 24.01 -9.18 -47.56
CA THR A 341 24.00 -8.64 -46.20
C THR A 341 23.80 -7.14 -46.28
N THR A 342 22.59 -6.65 -45.91
CA THR A 342 22.31 -5.23 -45.91
C THR A 342 22.18 -4.66 -44.49
N ALA A 343 23.06 -3.69 -44.25
CA ALA A 343 23.00 -2.59 -43.30
C ALA A 343 23.48 -2.83 -41.85
N PRO A 344 24.20 -1.85 -41.27
CA PRO A 344 24.75 -1.91 -39.92
C PRO A 344 23.66 -1.80 -38.84
N CYS A 345 23.89 -2.51 -37.78
CA CYS A 345 22.98 -2.62 -36.63
C CYS A 345 22.74 -1.24 -36.00
N LYS A 346 21.49 -0.72 -36.03
CA LYS A 346 21.09 0.54 -35.36
C LYS A 346 21.26 0.51 -33.84
N CYS A 347 21.56 -0.65 -33.26
CA CYS A 347 21.84 -0.80 -31.83
C CYS A 347 23.07 -0.03 -31.34
N TRP A 348 24.07 0.20 -32.22
CA TRP A 348 25.29 0.93 -31.85
C TRP A 348 25.05 2.42 -31.58
N ASN A 349 24.11 3.02 -32.29
CA ASN A 349 23.70 4.42 -32.05
C ASN A 349 22.79 4.61 -30.84
N GLY A 350 22.06 3.58 -30.42
CA GLY A 350 21.28 3.57 -29.17
C GLY A 350 22.16 3.50 -27.93
N LEU A 351 23.19 2.68 -27.93
CA LEU A 351 24.17 2.58 -26.85
C LEU A 351 24.92 3.89 -26.59
N ARG A 352 25.28 4.64 -27.65
CA ARG A 352 25.92 5.97 -27.49
C ARG A 352 25.00 7.03 -26.86
N ARG A 353 23.67 6.91 -26.94
CA ARG A 353 22.74 7.83 -26.27
C ARG A 353 22.50 7.47 -24.80
N CYS A 354 22.58 6.20 -24.43
CA CYS A 354 22.45 5.77 -23.03
C CYS A 354 23.69 6.11 -22.17
N PHE A 355 24.87 6.34 -22.78
CA PHE A 355 26.09 6.72 -22.06
C PHE A 355 26.33 8.24 -22.00
N LYS A 356 25.39 9.06 -22.51
CA LYS A 356 25.50 10.54 -22.51
C LYS A 356 24.49 11.24 -21.59
N HIS A 357 23.77 10.50 -20.74
CA HIS A 357 22.93 11.08 -19.67
C HIS A 357 23.22 10.41 -18.34
#